data_7fc9aecf73083d7330fe8969115d3f21
#
_entry.id   7fc9aecf73083d7330fe8969115d3f21
#
_cell.length_a   1.000
_cell.length_b   1.000
_cell.length_c   1.000
_cell.angle_alpha   90.00
_cell.angle_beta   90.00
_cell.angle_gamma   90.00
#
_symmetry.space_group_name_H-M   'P 1'
#
loop_
_entity.id
_entity.type
_entity.pdbx_description
1 polymer ?
#
loop_
_entity_poly.entity_id
_entity_poly.type
_entity_poly.pdbx_seq_one_letter_code
_entity_poly.pdbx_strand_id
1 'polypeptide(L)'
;MNDYSYEKGIAFIVEGATERVFYEEYLKKLCSERGMTITKDEKSQENKYTICAENRSILVLINNVGSVSQMTNSATWFHRACVKEYSNIVWSVFLCYDTDAYNSDITKFHEGDWLRLRQSIESDAESIADLAAQADIEDVMLCDFQGVLAFLGLDNNTPMPKGRKGKVKIKQLFRRSDPACAYHEGERARALIQTLDIDLIENTAPVPLSVIRKAVDFD
;
A
#
# COMPACT_ATOMS: atom_id res chain seq x y z
N MET A 1 -24.74 15.16 1.40
CA MET A 1 -23.99 14.10 2.12
C MET A 1 -24.57 12.80 1.59
N ASN A 2 -23.80 12.02 0.86
CA ASN A 2 -24.25 10.66 0.56
C ASN A 2 -24.09 9.85 1.84
N ASP A 3 -25.16 9.51 2.50
CA ASP A 3 -25.17 8.58 3.61
C ASP A 3 -24.92 7.18 3.05
N TYR A 4 -23.64 6.85 2.84
CA TYR A 4 -23.27 5.48 2.52
C TYR A 4 -23.40 4.61 3.78
N SER A 5 -24.22 3.60 3.72
CA SER A 5 -24.18 2.51 4.70
C SER A 5 -23.03 1.59 4.27
N TYR A 6 -21.86 1.71 4.88
CA TYR A 6 -20.75 0.82 4.61
C TYR A 6 -20.97 -0.55 5.20
N GLU A 7 -20.73 -1.61 4.42
CA GLU A 7 -20.85 -2.99 4.90
C GLU A 7 -19.61 -3.41 5.70
N LYS A 8 -18.44 -2.96 5.27
CA LYS A 8 -17.17 -3.24 5.93
C LYS A 8 -16.18 -2.11 5.71
N GLY A 9 -15.10 -2.11 6.48
CA GLY A 9 -14.01 -1.17 6.40
C GLY A 9 -12.67 -1.84 6.13
N ILE A 10 -11.81 -1.14 5.41
CA ILE A 10 -10.43 -1.53 5.18
C ILE A 10 -9.53 -0.40 5.68
N ALA A 11 -8.62 -0.71 6.61
CA ALA A 11 -7.66 0.24 7.14
C ALA A 11 -6.26 -0.14 6.70
N PHE A 12 -5.60 0.74 5.96
CA PHE A 12 -4.18 0.63 5.67
C PHE A 12 -3.39 1.52 6.63
N ILE A 13 -2.41 0.94 7.31
CA ILE A 13 -1.42 1.66 8.10
C ILE A 13 -0.10 1.51 7.36
N VAL A 14 0.34 2.58 6.69
CA VAL A 14 1.51 2.56 5.80
C VAL A 14 2.67 3.36 6.38
N GLU A 15 3.90 2.86 6.20
CA GLU A 15 5.10 3.50 6.71
C GLU A 15 5.34 4.87 6.07
N GLY A 16 5.15 4.98 4.74
CA GLY A 16 5.55 6.15 4.00
C GLY A 16 4.59 6.58 2.89
N ALA A 17 4.94 7.68 2.24
CA ALA A 17 4.12 8.28 1.20
C ALA A 17 4.11 7.46 -0.10
N THR A 18 5.17 6.71 -0.41
CA THR A 18 5.24 5.88 -1.62
C THR A 18 4.33 4.66 -1.47
N GLU A 19 4.34 4.01 -0.32
CA GLU A 19 3.43 2.91 0.02
C GLU A 19 1.97 3.37 -0.10
N ARG A 20 1.64 4.55 0.47
CA ARG A 20 0.30 5.10 0.35
C ARG A 20 -0.13 5.22 -1.11
N VAL A 21 0.70 5.80 -1.97
CA VAL A 21 0.39 5.96 -3.40
C VAL A 21 0.29 4.60 -4.09
N PHE A 22 1.18 3.66 -3.75
CA PHE A 22 1.15 2.30 -4.32
C PHE A 22 -0.17 1.59 -4.00
N TYR A 23 -0.61 1.58 -2.74
CA TYR A 23 -1.87 0.91 -2.36
C TYR A 23 -3.10 1.65 -2.88
N GLU A 24 -3.07 2.98 -3.01
CA GLU A 24 -4.13 3.73 -3.69
C GLU A 24 -4.29 3.28 -5.16
N GLU A 25 -3.19 3.22 -5.91
CA GLU A 25 -3.23 2.83 -7.34
C GLU A 25 -3.53 1.32 -7.50
N TYR A 26 -3.03 0.48 -6.58
CA TYR A 26 -3.39 -0.93 -6.52
C TYR A 26 -4.91 -1.11 -6.38
N LEU A 27 -5.53 -0.43 -5.41
CA LEU A 27 -6.98 -0.48 -5.21
C LEU A 27 -7.76 0.03 -6.41
N LYS A 28 -7.31 1.11 -7.07
CA LYS A 28 -7.97 1.64 -8.28
C LYS A 28 -7.97 0.62 -9.41
N LYS A 29 -6.83 -0.02 -9.68
CA LYS A 29 -6.73 -1.07 -10.70
C LYS A 29 -7.61 -2.26 -10.36
N LEU A 30 -7.53 -2.75 -9.12
CA LEU A 30 -8.35 -3.85 -8.64
C LEU A 30 -9.86 -3.57 -8.78
N CYS A 31 -10.31 -2.37 -8.42
CA CYS A 31 -11.69 -1.96 -8.59
C CYS A 31 -12.10 -1.90 -10.06
N SER A 32 -11.24 -1.33 -10.92
CA SER A 32 -11.50 -1.25 -12.36
C SER A 32 -11.69 -2.63 -13.01
N GLU A 33 -10.83 -3.61 -12.66
CA GLU A 33 -10.92 -4.99 -13.14
C GLU A 33 -12.23 -5.68 -12.76
N ARG A 34 -12.81 -5.28 -11.64
CA ARG A 34 -14.04 -5.88 -11.09
C ARG A 34 -15.31 -5.07 -11.41
N GLY A 35 -15.20 -4.04 -12.22
CA GLY A 35 -16.33 -3.16 -12.53
C GLY A 35 -16.82 -2.34 -11.34
N MET A 36 -15.99 -2.18 -10.31
CA MET A 36 -16.25 -1.35 -9.13
C MET A 36 -15.73 0.06 -9.34
N THR A 37 -16.29 1.01 -8.61
CA THR A 37 -15.78 2.39 -8.56
C THR A 37 -15.11 2.66 -7.22
N ILE A 38 -14.01 3.42 -7.25
CA ILE A 38 -13.36 3.94 -6.05
C ILE A 38 -13.30 5.47 -6.13
N THR A 39 -13.79 6.14 -5.11
CA THR A 39 -13.84 7.61 -5.03
C THR A 39 -13.16 8.09 -3.75
N LYS A 40 -12.33 9.12 -3.88
CA LYS A 40 -11.68 9.79 -2.75
C LYS A 40 -12.60 10.87 -2.16
N ASP A 41 -12.67 10.94 -0.85
CA ASP A 41 -13.33 12.05 -0.15
C ASP A 41 -12.35 13.22 0.02
N GLU A 42 -12.39 14.17 -0.91
CA GLU A 42 -11.49 15.34 -0.90
C GLU A 42 -11.74 16.31 0.27
N LYS A 43 -12.83 16.13 1.02
CA LYS A 43 -13.15 16.96 2.18
C LYS A 43 -12.65 16.33 3.48
N SER A 44 -12.29 15.06 3.46
CA SER A 44 -11.76 14.38 4.63
C SER A 44 -10.33 14.81 4.93
N GLN A 45 -9.99 14.98 6.21
CA GLN A 45 -8.60 15.16 6.65
C GLN A 45 -7.81 13.85 6.58
N GLU A 46 -8.50 12.70 6.62
CA GLU A 46 -7.92 11.38 6.43
C GLU A 46 -7.87 11.03 4.92
N ASN A 47 -6.98 10.14 4.51
CA ASN A 47 -7.03 9.57 3.17
C ASN A 47 -8.17 8.56 3.10
N LYS A 48 -9.36 9.07 2.85
CA LYS A 48 -10.62 8.35 2.86
C LYS A 48 -11.11 8.09 1.46
N TYR A 49 -11.49 6.83 1.20
CA TYR A 49 -12.04 6.39 -0.07
C TYR A 49 -13.31 5.57 0.17
N THR A 50 -14.19 5.58 -0.81
CA THR A 50 -15.36 4.70 -0.87
C THR A 50 -15.24 3.82 -2.11
N ILE A 51 -15.29 2.50 -1.92
CA ILE A 51 -15.42 1.53 -3.02
C ILE A 51 -16.89 1.16 -3.12
N CYS A 52 -17.44 1.25 -4.33
CA CYS A 52 -18.84 0.91 -4.60
C CYS A 52 -18.95 -0.16 -5.67
N ALA A 53 -19.83 -1.15 -5.42
CA ALA A 53 -20.29 -2.13 -6.38
C ALA A 53 -21.81 -2.26 -6.24
N GLU A 54 -22.54 -1.89 -7.30
CA GLU A 54 -24.01 -1.83 -7.28
C GLU A 54 -24.55 -0.99 -6.09
N ASN A 55 -25.21 -1.63 -5.13
CA ASN A 55 -25.77 -0.99 -3.92
C ASN A 55 -24.93 -1.23 -2.65
N ARG A 56 -23.73 -1.80 -2.80
CA ARG A 56 -22.85 -2.16 -1.68
C ARG A 56 -21.65 -1.20 -1.64
N SER A 57 -21.16 -0.89 -0.44
CA SER A 57 -20.00 -0.01 -0.30
C SER A 57 -19.05 -0.44 0.80
N ILE A 58 -17.75 -0.23 0.53
CA ILE A 58 -16.64 -0.46 1.47
C ILE A 58 -15.99 0.89 1.77
N LEU A 59 -15.77 1.16 3.04
CA LEU A 59 -14.97 2.30 3.49
C LEU A 59 -13.49 1.92 3.47
N VAL A 60 -12.63 2.75 2.88
CA VAL A 60 -11.18 2.58 2.95
C VAL A 60 -10.55 3.81 3.60
N LEU A 61 -9.73 3.59 4.62
CA LEU A 61 -8.92 4.61 5.27
C LEU A 61 -7.44 4.26 5.17
N ILE A 62 -6.59 5.22 4.78
CA ILE A 62 -5.14 5.03 4.68
C ILE A 62 -4.41 6.00 5.59
N ASN A 63 -3.76 5.49 6.62
CA ASN A 63 -2.92 6.27 7.54
C ASN A 63 -1.45 6.16 7.14
N ASN A 64 -0.85 7.26 6.71
CA ASN A 64 0.58 7.36 6.50
C ASN A 64 1.25 7.85 7.79
N VAL A 65 1.96 6.97 8.47
CA VAL A 65 2.58 7.28 9.77
C VAL A 65 3.94 7.97 9.65
N GLY A 66 4.55 7.98 8.47
CA GLY A 66 5.81 8.68 8.17
C GLY A 66 7.09 7.94 8.57
N SER A 67 7.01 6.92 9.42
CA SER A 67 8.14 6.04 9.74
C SER A 67 7.69 4.78 10.48
N VAL A 68 8.50 3.74 10.41
CA VAL A 68 8.29 2.48 11.14
C VAL A 68 8.11 2.69 12.66
N SER A 69 8.92 3.56 13.26
CA SER A 69 8.81 3.83 14.71
C SER A 69 7.46 4.44 15.11
N GLN A 70 6.78 5.11 14.20
CA GLN A 70 5.43 5.64 14.44
C GLN A 70 4.33 4.59 14.21
N MET A 71 4.61 3.51 13.51
CA MET A 71 3.61 2.44 13.31
C MET A 71 3.17 1.83 14.64
N THR A 72 4.05 1.72 15.63
CA THR A 72 3.72 1.18 16.95
C THR A 72 2.64 2.00 17.69
N ASN A 73 2.46 3.26 17.30
CA ASN A 73 1.44 4.16 17.86
C ASN A 73 0.13 4.19 17.03
N SER A 74 0.07 3.46 15.92
CA SER A 74 -1.05 3.55 14.97
C SER A 74 -2.35 2.93 15.48
N ALA A 75 -2.33 2.09 16.52
CA ALA A 75 -3.53 1.59 17.17
C ALA A 75 -4.44 2.73 17.66
N THR A 76 -3.86 3.80 18.20
CA THR A 76 -4.63 4.98 18.63
C THR A 76 -5.38 5.65 17.47
N TRP A 77 -4.73 5.74 16.30
CA TRP A 77 -5.40 6.22 15.10
C TRP A 77 -6.52 5.27 14.66
N PHE A 78 -6.26 3.96 14.63
CA PHE A 78 -7.26 2.96 14.25
C PHE A 78 -8.50 3.04 15.12
N HIS A 79 -8.36 3.08 16.44
CA HIS A 79 -9.49 3.20 17.36
C HIS A 79 -10.26 4.51 17.18
N ARG A 80 -9.56 5.63 16.98
CA ARG A 80 -10.22 6.94 16.83
C ARG A 80 -10.88 7.10 15.47
N ALA A 81 -10.16 6.86 14.38
CA ALA A 81 -10.60 7.18 13.02
C ALA A 81 -11.42 6.07 12.37
N CYS A 82 -11.25 4.82 12.81
CA CYS A 82 -11.97 3.68 12.29
C CYS A 82 -13.08 3.23 13.25
N VAL A 83 -12.71 2.67 14.39
CA VAL A 83 -13.65 1.97 15.29
C VAL A 83 -14.67 2.94 15.89
N LYS A 84 -14.22 4.07 16.45
CA LYS A 84 -15.10 5.03 17.12
C LYS A 84 -15.99 5.80 16.14
N GLU A 85 -15.41 6.19 15.00
CA GLU A 85 -16.14 6.96 13.98
C GLU A 85 -17.13 6.10 13.21
N TYR A 86 -16.81 4.81 13.02
CA TYR A 86 -17.61 3.85 12.23
C TYR A 86 -17.84 2.57 13.02
N SER A 87 -18.54 2.68 14.15
CA SER A 87 -18.72 1.59 15.13
C SER A 87 -19.55 0.40 14.63
N ASN A 88 -20.27 0.56 13.52
CA ASN A 88 -21.20 -0.45 12.98
C ASN A 88 -20.59 -1.28 11.85
N ILE A 89 -19.33 -1.08 11.50
CA ILE A 89 -18.67 -1.82 10.43
C ILE A 89 -17.51 -2.65 10.97
N VAL A 90 -17.26 -3.76 10.30
CA VAL A 90 -16.17 -4.69 10.62
C VAL A 90 -14.93 -4.29 9.81
N TRP A 91 -13.74 -4.36 10.41
CA TRP A 91 -12.52 -3.85 9.83
C TRP A 91 -11.52 -4.95 9.46
N SER A 92 -10.99 -4.90 8.23
CA SER A 92 -9.75 -5.58 7.85
C SER A 92 -8.59 -4.58 7.91
N VAL A 93 -7.51 -4.92 8.60
CA VAL A 93 -6.37 -4.02 8.80
C VAL A 93 -5.12 -4.55 8.10
N PHE A 94 -4.47 -3.70 7.31
CA PHE A 94 -3.21 -3.98 6.63
C PHE A 94 -2.09 -3.14 7.20
N LEU A 95 -1.05 -3.80 7.71
CA LEU A 95 0.17 -3.18 8.20
C LEU A 95 1.22 -3.23 7.09
N CYS A 96 1.51 -2.07 6.47
CA CYS A 96 2.32 -1.96 5.26
C CYS A 96 3.64 -1.26 5.58
N TYR A 97 4.75 -1.97 5.48
CA TYR A 97 6.05 -1.46 5.92
C TYR A 97 7.23 -2.12 5.18
N ASP A 98 8.37 -1.42 5.22
CA ASP A 98 9.64 -1.93 4.74
C ASP A 98 10.37 -2.68 5.86
N THR A 99 10.86 -3.89 5.59
CA THR A 99 11.65 -4.64 6.58
C THR A 99 13.12 -4.26 6.58
N ASP A 100 13.63 -3.63 5.52
CA ASP A 100 15.05 -3.45 5.21
C ASP A 100 15.86 -4.77 5.24
N ALA A 101 15.16 -5.91 5.26
CA ALA A 101 15.75 -7.22 5.36
C ALA A 101 16.20 -7.70 3.98
N TYR A 102 17.50 -7.75 3.78
CA TYR A 102 18.11 -8.41 2.62
C TYR A 102 18.40 -9.88 2.88
N ASN A 103 18.40 -10.26 4.14
CA ASN A 103 18.52 -11.60 4.68
C ASN A 103 17.50 -11.69 5.81
N SER A 104 17.01 -12.83 6.11
CA SER A 104 15.90 -13.23 6.97
C SER A 104 15.63 -12.48 8.28
N ASP A 105 16.45 -11.53 8.69
CA ASP A 105 16.31 -10.86 9.98
C ASP A 105 15.63 -9.50 9.84
N ILE A 106 14.44 -9.37 10.39
CA ILE A 106 13.71 -8.12 10.56
C ILE A 106 14.44 -7.28 11.60
N THR A 107 15.13 -6.22 11.15
CA THR A 107 15.98 -5.42 12.02
C THR A 107 15.31 -4.16 12.57
N LYS A 108 14.17 -3.74 11.98
CA LYS A 108 13.53 -2.47 12.29
C LYS A 108 12.59 -2.49 13.51
N PHE A 109 12.10 -3.65 13.91
CA PHE A 109 11.10 -3.76 14.97
C PHE A 109 11.65 -4.47 16.21
N HIS A 110 11.33 -3.93 17.38
CA HIS A 110 11.34 -4.74 18.58
C HIS A 110 10.10 -5.62 18.58
N GLU A 111 10.26 -6.92 18.60
CA GLU A 111 9.17 -7.90 18.51
C GLU A 111 8.04 -7.62 19.51
N GLY A 112 8.38 -7.22 20.73
CA GLY A 112 7.39 -6.88 21.76
C GLY A 112 6.54 -5.64 21.44
N ASP A 113 7.05 -4.65 20.70
CA ASP A 113 6.28 -3.48 20.28
C ASP A 113 5.31 -3.84 19.17
N TRP A 114 5.75 -4.70 18.25
CA TRP A 114 4.94 -5.21 17.17
C TRP A 114 3.80 -6.10 17.66
N LEU A 115 4.09 -6.99 18.59
CA LEU A 115 3.08 -7.84 19.24
C LEU A 115 2.03 -6.99 19.97
N ARG A 116 2.45 -5.96 20.73
CA ARG A 116 1.52 -5.03 21.39
C ARG A 116 0.63 -4.28 20.43
N LEU A 117 1.18 -3.81 19.31
CA LEU A 117 0.40 -3.15 18.26
C LEU A 117 -0.71 -4.07 17.75
N ARG A 118 -0.36 -5.31 17.38
CA ARG A 118 -1.32 -6.29 16.88
C ARG A 118 -2.40 -6.61 17.91
N GLN A 119 -2.02 -6.92 19.12
CA GLN A 119 -2.95 -7.21 20.21
C GLN A 119 -3.91 -6.03 20.48
N SER A 120 -3.41 -4.81 20.33
CA SER A 120 -4.22 -3.61 20.49
C SER A 120 -5.25 -3.41 19.39
N ILE A 121 -4.97 -3.87 18.16
CA ILE A 121 -5.88 -3.75 17.00
C ILE A 121 -6.84 -4.96 16.93
N GLU A 122 -6.36 -6.15 17.28
CA GLU A 122 -7.04 -7.44 17.10
C GLU A 122 -8.41 -7.51 17.80
N SER A 123 -8.59 -6.79 18.90
CA SER A 123 -9.88 -6.76 19.62
C SER A 123 -11.02 -6.12 18.80
N ASP A 124 -10.68 -5.24 17.84
CA ASP A 124 -11.64 -4.41 17.09
C ASP A 124 -11.52 -4.61 15.56
N ALA A 125 -10.70 -5.55 15.12
CA ALA A 125 -10.53 -5.92 13.72
C ALA A 125 -10.88 -7.38 13.49
N GLU A 126 -11.59 -7.68 12.38
CA GLU A 126 -11.87 -9.04 11.93
C GLU A 126 -10.57 -9.75 11.48
N SER A 127 -9.69 -9.00 10.83
CA SER A 127 -8.43 -9.53 10.34
C SER A 127 -7.32 -8.48 10.38
N ILE A 128 -6.09 -8.96 10.61
CA ILE A 128 -4.87 -8.16 10.50
C ILE A 128 -3.90 -8.92 9.62
N ALA A 129 -3.36 -8.27 8.59
CA ALA A 129 -2.35 -8.85 7.72
C ALA A 129 -1.16 -7.91 7.54
N ASP A 130 0.04 -8.49 7.51
CA ASP A 130 1.26 -7.76 7.19
C ASP A 130 1.51 -7.75 5.70
N LEU A 131 1.74 -6.58 5.17
CA LEU A 131 2.21 -6.34 3.81
C LEU A 131 3.65 -5.81 3.93
N ALA A 132 4.54 -6.72 4.30
CA ALA A 132 5.94 -6.39 4.57
C ALA A 132 6.78 -6.48 3.30
N ALA A 133 7.25 -5.35 2.79
CA ALA A 133 8.20 -5.32 1.69
C ALA A 133 9.59 -5.79 2.19
N GLN A 134 10.24 -6.68 1.45
CA GLN A 134 11.51 -7.28 1.89
C GLN A 134 12.63 -6.27 2.07
N ALA A 135 12.75 -5.31 1.17
CA ALA A 135 13.71 -4.21 1.28
C ALA A 135 12.99 -2.86 1.37
N ASP A 136 12.23 -2.52 0.35
CA ASP A 136 11.40 -1.33 0.26
C ASP A 136 10.26 -1.54 -0.76
N ILE A 137 9.28 -0.65 -0.76
CA ILE A 137 8.14 -0.74 -1.69
C ILE A 137 8.59 -0.66 -3.16
N GLU A 138 9.72 -0.01 -3.43
CA GLU A 138 10.26 0.07 -4.77
C GLU A 138 10.79 -1.29 -5.27
N ASP A 139 11.23 -2.20 -4.39
CA ASP A 139 11.53 -3.59 -4.80
C ASP A 139 10.25 -4.34 -5.22
N VAL A 140 9.11 -4.05 -4.59
CA VAL A 140 7.80 -4.57 -5.01
C VAL A 140 7.43 -4.03 -6.40
N MET A 141 7.62 -2.73 -6.63
CA MET A 141 7.40 -2.12 -7.95
C MET A 141 8.28 -2.74 -9.04
N LEU A 142 9.53 -3.09 -8.70
CA LEU A 142 10.48 -3.73 -9.62
C LEU A 142 10.16 -5.19 -9.95
N CYS A 143 9.13 -5.78 -9.36
CA CYS A 143 8.58 -7.07 -9.83
C CYS A 143 7.99 -6.93 -11.24
N ASP A 144 7.52 -5.74 -11.64
CA ASP A 144 7.28 -5.39 -13.03
C ASP A 144 8.43 -4.54 -13.59
N PHE A 145 9.60 -5.16 -13.73
CA PHE A 145 10.78 -4.47 -14.24
C PHE A 145 10.62 -3.95 -15.66
N GLN A 146 9.91 -4.70 -16.52
CA GLN A 146 9.66 -4.28 -17.90
C GLN A 146 8.72 -3.06 -17.97
N GLY A 147 7.71 -2.98 -17.11
CA GLY A 147 6.86 -1.80 -16.97
C GLY A 147 7.65 -0.56 -16.54
N VAL A 148 8.60 -0.73 -15.60
CA VAL A 148 9.51 0.36 -15.21
C VAL A 148 10.39 0.82 -16.37
N LEU A 149 10.96 -0.11 -17.16
CA LEU A 149 11.76 0.24 -18.33
C LEU A 149 10.93 0.95 -19.40
N ALA A 150 9.73 0.45 -19.68
CA ALA A 150 8.81 1.05 -20.64
C ALA A 150 8.41 2.49 -20.24
N PHE A 151 8.08 2.70 -18.96
CA PHE A 151 7.79 4.04 -18.43
C PHE A 151 8.94 5.03 -18.64
N LEU A 152 10.18 4.55 -18.50
CA LEU A 152 11.39 5.36 -18.64
C LEU A 152 11.89 5.47 -20.09
N GLY A 153 11.24 4.79 -21.05
CA GLY A 153 11.71 4.74 -22.45
C GLY A 153 13.09 4.06 -22.61
N LEU A 154 13.42 3.15 -21.70
CA LEU A 154 14.67 2.38 -21.75
C LEU A 154 14.48 1.10 -22.57
N ASP A 155 15.59 0.60 -23.17
CA ASP A 155 15.58 -0.68 -23.88
C ASP A 155 15.24 -1.84 -22.97
N ASN A 156 14.42 -2.79 -23.45
CA ASN A 156 13.96 -3.98 -22.70
C ASN A 156 15.12 -4.88 -22.24
N ASN A 157 16.29 -4.80 -22.89
CA ASN A 157 17.51 -5.51 -22.50
C ASN A 157 18.34 -4.73 -21.47
N THR A 158 17.89 -3.57 -21.01
CA THR A 158 18.57 -2.80 -19.95
C THR A 158 18.73 -3.68 -18.71
N PRO A 159 19.95 -3.93 -18.23
CA PRO A 159 20.14 -4.79 -17.08
C PRO A 159 19.66 -4.12 -15.79
N MET A 160 19.10 -4.94 -14.88
CA MET A 160 18.74 -4.50 -13.54
C MET A 160 19.94 -3.85 -12.84
N PRO A 161 19.83 -2.62 -12.33
CA PRO A 161 20.90 -1.97 -11.62
C PRO A 161 21.33 -2.74 -10.37
N LYS A 162 22.60 -2.66 -10.03
CA LYS A 162 23.11 -3.21 -8.78
C LYS A 162 22.68 -2.33 -7.61
N GLY A 163 22.28 -2.95 -6.51
CA GLY A 163 21.85 -2.25 -5.30
C GLY A 163 21.04 -3.19 -4.40
N ARG A 164 21.05 -2.91 -3.13
CA ARG A 164 20.30 -3.71 -2.15
C ARG A 164 18.82 -3.28 -2.08
N LYS A 165 18.52 -1.99 -2.26
CA LYS A 165 17.17 -1.41 -2.18
C LYS A 165 16.61 -1.12 -3.56
N GLY A 166 15.33 -1.38 -3.77
CA GLY A 166 14.59 -1.05 -4.99
C GLY A 166 14.67 0.43 -5.31
N LYS A 167 14.55 1.28 -4.32
CA LYS A 167 14.71 2.73 -4.42
C LYS A 167 16.06 3.14 -5.03
N VAL A 168 17.17 2.48 -4.64
CA VAL A 168 18.49 2.75 -5.23
C VAL A 168 18.53 2.32 -6.69
N LYS A 169 17.92 1.18 -7.03
CA LYS A 169 17.83 0.66 -8.39
C LYS A 169 16.99 1.58 -9.28
N ILE A 170 15.81 2.00 -8.83
CA ILE A 170 14.92 2.93 -9.56
C ILE A 170 15.63 4.27 -9.79
N LYS A 171 16.29 4.85 -8.79
CA LYS A 171 17.08 6.08 -8.96
C LYS A 171 18.17 5.95 -10.03
N GLN A 172 18.81 4.79 -10.13
CA GLN A 172 19.79 4.55 -11.18
C GLN A 172 19.15 4.43 -12.57
N LEU A 173 17.97 3.83 -12.70
CA LEU A 173 17.22 3.73 -13.96
C LEU A 173 16.78 5.11 -14.45
N PHE A 174 16.23 5.95 -13.58
CA PHE A 174 15.88 7.34 -13.92
C PHE A 174 17.08 8.11 -14.49
N ARG A 175 18.24 8.01 -13.83
CA ARG A 175 19.49 8.65 -14.32
C ARG A 175 19.99 8.10 -15.66
N ARG A 176 19.65 6.84 -15.98
CA ARG A 176 20.00 6.26 -17.29
C ARG A 176 19.08 6.73 -18.40
N SER A 177 17.80 6.95 -18.11
CA SER A 177 16.83 7.44 -19.09
C SER A 177 17.12 8.92 -19.41
N ASP A 178 17.31 9.75 -18.38
CA ASP A 178 17.68 11.16 -18.51
C ASP A 178 18.48 11.58 -17.27
N PRO A 179 19.75 12.02 -17.42
CA PRO A 179 20.57 12.50 -16.30
C PRO A 179 19.98 13.67 -15.51
N ALA A 180 19.06 14.45 -16.12
CA ALA A 180 18.34 15.54 -15.48
C ALA A 180 17.11 15.05 -14.70
N CYS A 181 16.64 13.83 -14.94
CA CYS A 181 15.50 13.25 -14.26
C CYS A 181 15.92 12.55 -12.97
N ALA A 182 15.17 12.82 -11.90
CA ALA A 182 15.36 12.16 -10.61
C ALA A 182 14.08 11.43 -10.19
N TYR A 183 14.24 10.22 -9.67
CA TYR A 183 13.15 9.55 -8.98
C TYR A 183 12.82 10.27 -7.67
N HIS A 184 11.58 10.60 -7.49
CA HIS A 184 11.04 11.18 -6.26
C HIS A 184 9.96 10.26 -5.68
N GLU A 185 10.02 10.09 -4.39
CA GLU A 185 9.08 9.30 -3.60
C GLU A 185 7.71 9.98 -3.44
N GLY A 186 6.77 9.22 -2.91
CA GLY A 186 5.43 9.70 -2.61
C GLY A 186 4.62 10.03 -3.86
N GLU A 187 3.94 11.15 -3.84
CA GLU A 187 3.01 11.54 -4.91
C GLU A 187 3.66 11.63 -6.29
N ARG A 188 4.94 11.98 -6.34
CA ARG A 188 5.69 12.07 -7.61
C ARG A 188 5.99 10.71 -8.23
N ALA A 189 5.88 9.62 -7.48
CA ALA A 189 6.01 8.25 -8.01
C ALA A 189 4.71 7.77 -8.69
N ARG A 190 3.59 8.45 -8.51
CA ARG A 190 2.27 8.04 -8.99
C ARG A 190 2.24 7.70 -10.48
N ALA A 191 2.82 8.54 -11.32
CA ALA A 191 2.84 8.32 -12.77
C ALA A 191 3.52 6.99 -13.15
N LEU A 192 4.63 6.64 -12.49
CA LEU A 192 5.28 5.35 -12.67
C LEU A 192 4.36 4.22 -12.18
N ILE A 193 3.84 4.32 -10.95
CA ILE A 193 3.01 3.26 -10.33
C ILE A 193 1.78 2.96 -11.18
N GLN A 194 1.17 3.97 -11.79
CA GLN A 194 0.01 3.81 -12.67
C GLN A 194 0.28 2.99 -13.93
N THR A 195 1.52 2.89 -14.37
CA THR A 195 1.88 2.12 -15.57
C THR A 195 2.24 0.68 -15.29
N LEU A 196 2.46 0.31 -14.02
CA LEU A 196 2.90 -1.03 -13.64
C LEU A 196 1.78 -2.07 -13.82
N ASP A 197 2.17 -3.28 -14.16
CA ASP A 197 1.30 -4.46 -14.21
C ASP A 197 1.08 -4.99 -12.79
N ILE A 198 -0.07 -4.66 -12.22
CA ILE A 198 -0.43 -5.03 -10.84
C ILE A 198 -0.62 -6.54 -10.70
N ASP A 199 -1.16 -7.23 -11.70
CA ASP A 199 -1.34 -8.68 -11.65
C ASP A 199 0.01 -9.40 -11.66
N LEU A 200 0.96 -8.93 -12.47
CA LEU A 200 2.31 -9.45 -12.47
C LEU A 200 2.97 -9.22 -11.08
N ILE A 201 2.83 -8.04 -10.52
CA ILE A 201 3.37 -7.71 -9.18
C ILE A 201 2.72 -8.58 -8.11
N GLU A 202 1.39 -8.74 -8.11
CA GLU A 202 0.68 -9.58 -7.14
C GLU A 202 1.16 -11.03 -7.16
N ASN A 203 1.44 -11.56 -8.36
CA ASN A 203 1.87 -12.94 -8.55
C ASN A 203 3.37 -13.18 -8.29
N THR A 204 4.20 -12.14 -8.33
CA THR A 204 5.66 -12.30 -8.27
C THR A 204 6.32 -11.64 -7.04
N ALA A 205 5.67 -10.64 -6.46
CA ALA A 205 6.20 -9.98 -5.27
C ALA A 205 6.16 -10.90 -4.04
N PRO A 206 7.17 -10.83 -3.15
CA PRO A 206 7.19 -11.61 -1.92
C PRO A 206 6.19 -11.09 -0.86
N VAL A 207 5.41 -10.07 -1.18
CA VAL A 207 4.36 -9.48 -0.34
C VAL A 207 3.02 -10.13 -0.68
N PRO A 208 2.22 -10.57 0.30
CA PRO A 208 0.96 -11.29 0.05
C PRO A 208 -0.17 -10.33 -0.36
N LEU A 209 -0.03 -9.62 -1.49
CA LEU A 209 -1.00 -8.61 -1.97
C LEU A 209 -2.40 -9.19 -2.20
N SER A 210 -2.51 -10.48 -2.51
CA SER A 210 -3.80 -11.16 -2.73
C SER A 210 -4.75 -11.10 -1.53
N VAL A 211 -4.26 -10.85 -0.32
CA VAL A 211 -5.13 -10.66 0.87
C VAL A 211 -5.97 -9.39 0.77
N ILE A 212 -5.46 -8.35 0.05
CA ILE A 212 -6.23 -7.12 -0.22
C ILE A 212 -7.40 -7.45 -1.15
N ARG A 213 -7.16 -8.28 -2.19
CA ARG A 213 -8.17 -8.71 -3.15
C ARG A 213 -9.36 -9.38 -2.45
N LYS A 214 -9.08 -10.25 -1.46
CA LYS A 214 -10.12 -10.89 -0.63
C LYS A 214 -10.89 -9.89 0.24
N ALA A 215 -10.21 -8.90 0.80
CA ALA A 215 -10.87 -7.89 1.64
C ALA A 215 -11.80 -6.96 0.84
N VAL A 216 -11.52 -6.75 -0.45
CA VAL A 216 -12.35 -5.94 -1.36
C VAL A 216 -13.53 -6.75 -1.92
N ASP A 217 -13.52 -8.09 -1.84
CA ASP A 217 -14.65 -8.91 -2.28
C ASP A 217 -15.89 -8.65 -1.44
N PHE A 218 -17.02 -8.52 -2.10
CA PHE A 218 -18.33 -8.53 -1.49
C PHE A 218 -18.83 -9.97 -1.50
N ASP A 219 -18.64 -10.69 -0.41
CA ASP A 219 -19.17 -12.05 -0.22
C ASP A 219 -20.70 -12.07 -0.14
#